data_21a95122809b327482e9e51719fc9196
#
_entry.id   21a95122809b327482e9e51719fc9196
#
_cell.length_a   1.000
_cell.length_b   1.000
_cell.length_c   1.000
_cell.angle_alpha   90.00
_cell.angle_beta   90.00
_cell.angle_gamma   90.00
#
_symmetry.space_group_name_H-M   'P 1'
#
loop_
_entity.id
_entity.type
_entity.pdbx_description
1 polymer ?
#
loop_
_entity_poly.entity_id
_entity_poly.type
_entity_poly.pdbx_seq_one_letter_code
_entity_poly.pdbx_strand_id
1 'polypeptide(L)'
;LFWKGLGFSFSENGYSLLLLYGLPFFFKSPKPQEAVLQSSLPLDKVHSYSANLLVQEGHQKILVIKQEIQHIQSSPPYVVIHTPSKKYLHKTTLGKIQEELPSDQFVRIHKSTIVNIQQIASFRSRQNGDYDLVLKDQILLRLSRNYASDFKRVMGSVTQDTTI
;
A
#
# COMPACT_ATOMS: atom_id res chain seq x y z
N LEU A 1 -30.19 -47.85 -43.24
CA LEU A 1 -28.91 -48.41 -43.70
C LEU A 1 -27.98 -48.52 -42.51
N PHE A 2 -27.92 -49.70 -41.97
CA PHE A 2 -26.77 -50.62 -41.86
C PHE A 2 -25.57 -50.03 -41.09
N TRP A 3 -25.35 -50.48 -39.86
CA TRP A 3 -24.23 -51.34 -39.55
C TRP A 3 -24.51 -52.25 -38.36
N LYS A 4 -24.44 -53.51 -38.74
CA LYS A 4 -24.34 -54.66 -37.84
C LYS A 4 -22.98 -54.75 -37.19
N GLY A 5 -22.99 -55.21 -35.95
CA GLY A 5 -22.20 -56.35 -35.49
C GLY A 5 -20.77 -56.08 -35.17
N LEU A 6 -20.43 -56.35 -33.91
CA LEU A 6 -19.40 -57.31 -33.58
C LEU A 6 -19.52 -57.59 -32.07
N GLY A 7 -20.03 -58.76 -31.84
CA GLY A 7 -20.02 -59.36 -30.53
C GLY A 7 -18.60 -59.66 -30.10
N PHE A 8 -18.30 -59.34 -28.85
CA PHE A 8 -17.19 -59.95 -28.15
C PHE A 8 -17.73 -60.81 -27.03
N SER A 9 -17.48 -62.04 -27.27
CA SER A 9 -17.73 -63.17 -26.41
C SER A 9 -17.05 -62.99 -25.04
N PHE A 10 -17.85 -63.02 -24.01
CA PHE A 10 -17.39 -63.08 -22.64
C PHE A 10 -16.96 -64.52 -22.35
N SER A 11 -15.69 -64.81 -22.38
CA SER A 11 -15.13 -66.08 -21.90
C SER A 11 -15.01 -66.07 -20.38
N GLU A 12 -15.87 -66.85 -19.77
CA GLU A 12 -15.73 -67.23 -18.38
C GLU A 12 -14.45 -68.01 -18.21
N ASN A 13 -13.62 -67.53 -17.30
CA ASN A 13 -12.83 -68.39 -16.40
C ASN A 13 -12.07 -67.58 -15.37
N GLY A 14 -12.55 -67.54 -14.18
CA GLY A 14 -11.88 -68.21 -13.08
C GLY A 14 -10.68 -67.45 -12.54
N TYR A 15 -10.91 -66.47 -11.66
CA TYR A 15 -9.91 -66.11 -10.67
C TYR A 15 -10.54 -66.13 -9.30
N SER A 16 -10.62 -67.34 -8.85
CA SER A 16 -10.66 -67.73 -7.45
C SER A 16 -9.44 -67.19 -6.74
N LEU A 17 -9.69 -66.60 -5.58
CA LEU A 17 -8.79 -66.55 -4.43
C LEU A 17 -7.44 -65.83 -4.56
N LEU A 18 -7.44 -64.59 -4.18
CA LEU A 18 -6.42 -64.12 -3.26
C LEU A 18 -6.99 -63.05 -2.32
N LEU A 19 -7.92 -63.49 -1.50
CA LEU A 19 -8.10 -62.94 -0.16
C LEU A 19 -6.94 -63.48 0.67
N LEU A 20 -5.91 -62.72 0.85
CA LEU A 20 -5.06 -62.80 2.05
C LEU A 20 -4.11 -61.61 2.12
N TYR A 21 -4.18 -61.02 3.30
CA TYR A 21 -3.34 -59.96 3.79
C TYR A 21 -3.74 -58.55 3.37
N GLY A 22 -4.89 -58.14 3.90
CA GLY A 22 -5.13 -56.75 4.23
C GLY A 22 -4.12 -56.27 5.26
N LEU A 23 -3.09 -55.60 4.81
CA LEU A 23 -2.41 -54.64 5.66
C LEU A 23 -3.02 -53.28 5.37
N PRO A 24 -3.66 -52.66 6.34
CA PRO A 24 -3.97 -51.26 6.22
C PRO A 24 -2.63 -50.51 6.21
N PHE A 25 -2.14 -50.23 5.03
CA PHE A 25 -1.07 -49.23 4.89
C PHE A 25 -1.65 -47.92 5.38
N PHE A 26 -1.51 -47.74 6.68
CA PHE A 26 -1.83 -46.49 7.36
C PHE A 26 -0.85 -45.45 6.82
N PHE A 27 -1.19 -44.87 5.66
CA PHE A 27 -0.51 -43.72 5.12
C PHE A 27 -0.85 -42.57 6.04
N LYS A 28 -0.12 -42.52 7.15
CA LYS A 28 -0.09 -41.36 8.03
C LYS A 28 0.53 -40.25 7.23
N SER A 29 -0.31 -39.49 6.55
CA SER A 29 0.08 -38.23 5.90
C SER A 29 0.84 -37.42 6.94
N PRO A 30 2.09 -37.02 6.72
CA PRO A 30 2.72 -36.04 7.56
C PRO A 30 1.89 -34.76 7.38
N LYS A 31 1.22 -34.31 8.44
CA LYS A 31 0.68 -32.95 8.50
C LYS A 31 1.81 -32.03 8.09
N PRO A 32 1.59 -31.06 7.19
CA PRO A 32 2.54 -30.00 7.00
C PRO A 32 2.73 -29.36 8.38
N GLN A 33 3.87 -29.56 8.95
CA GLN A 33 4.33 -28.83 10.11
C GLN A 33 4.53 -27.43 9.59
N GLU A 34 3.51 -26.58 9.79
CA GLU A 34 3.70 -25.15 9.72
C GLU A 34 4.82 -24.83 10.71
N ALA A 35 5.99 -24.70 10.16
CA ALA A 35 7.10 -24.09 10.85
C ALA A 35 6.65 -22.64 11.12
N VAL A 36 5.98 -22.47 12.25
CA VAL A 36 5.79 -21.18 12.87
C VAL A 36 7.19 -20.72 13.27
N LEU A 37 7.88 -20.14 12.29
CA LEU A 37 9.02 -19.30 12.55
C LEU A 37 8.44 -18.05 13.22
N GLN A 38 8.09 -18.18 14.49
CA GLN A 38 7.88 -17.03 15.37
C GLN A 38 9.24 -16.38 15.58
N SER A 39 9.70 -15.71 14.54
CA SER A 39 10.63 -14.62 14.71
C SER A 39 9.85 -13.54 15.44
N SER A 40 9.97 -13.54 16.76
CA SER A 40 9.55 -12.45 17.62
C SER A 40 10.48 -11.26 17.38
N LEU A 41 10.36 -10.63 16.23
CA LEU A 41 10.80 -9.26 16.05
C LEU A 41 9.81 -8.39 16.82
N PRO A 42 10.28 -7.38 17.59
CA PRO A 42 9.38 -6.46 18.26
C PRO A 42 8.47 -5.86 17.18
N LEU A 43 7.17 -6.01 17.37
CA LEU A 43 6.17 -5.34 16.55
C LEU A 43 6.18 -3.85 16.94
N ASP A 44 7.27 -3.16 16.63
CA ASP A 44 7.20 -1.72 16.49
C ASP A 44 6.12 -1.47 15.44
N LYS A 45 5.15 -0.65 15.82
CA LYS A 45 3.95 -0.29 15.05
C LYS A 45 4.31 0.04 13.60
N VAL A 46 4.51 -0.98 12.79
CA VAL A 46 4.50 -0.84 11.33
C VAL A 46 3.05 -0.56 10.99
N HIS A 47 2.69 0.71 10.97
CA HIS A 47 1.49 1.15 10.32
C HIS A 47 1.66 0.78 8.85
N SER A 48 1.13 -0.38 8.48
CA SER A 48 1.05 -0.80 7.08
C SER A 48 0.09 0.14 6.37
N TYR A 49 0.59 1.29 5.99
CA TYR A 49 -0.17 2.22 5.17
C TYR A 49 -0.42 1.57 3.81
N SER A 50 -1.70 1.41 3.46
CA SER A 50 -2.05 1.02 2.10
C SER A 50 -1.36 1.95 1.09
N ALA A 51 -0.85 1.40 -0.01
CA ALA A 51 -0.22 2.18 -1.09
C ALA A 51 -1.19 3.19 -1.73
N ASN A 52 -2.50 2.96 -1.56
CA ASN A 52 -3.55 3.78 -2.15
C ASN A 52 -4.31 4.54 -1.07
N LEU A 53 -4.77 5.73 -1.44
CA LEU A 53 -5.70 6.55 -0.68
C LEU A 53 -7.08 6.44 -1.31
N LEU A 54 -8.09 6.11 -0.52
CA LEU A 54 -9.47 6.07 -0.99
C LEU A 54 -10.07 7.48 -0.92
N VAL A 55 -10.33 8.07 -2.06
CA VAL A 55 -10.91 9.41 -2.21
C VAL A 55 -12.36 9.28 -2.62
N GLN A 56 -13.24 9.98 -1.94
CA GLN A 56 -14.64 10.09 -2.32
C GLN A 56 -14.89 11.45 -3.01
N GLU A 57 -15.16 11.41 -4.31
CA GLU A 57 -15.50 12.56 -5.12
C GLU A 57 -16.98 12.44 -5.54
N GLY A 58 -17.85 13.18 -4.87
CA GLY A 58 -19.30 13.05 -5.05
C GLY A 58 -19.81 11.65 -4.69
N HIS A 59 -20.34 10.94 -5.67
CA HIS A 59 -20.85 9.56 -5.52
C HIS A 59 -19.81 8.49 -5.90
N GLN A 60 -18.65 8.88 -6.40
CA GLN A 60 -17.59 7.97 -6.83
C GLN A 60 -16.53 7.79 -5.76
N LYS A 61 -16.02 6.56 -5.64
CA LYS A 61 -14.84 6.22 -4.84
C LYS A 61 -13.68 5.96 -5.78
N ILE A 62 -12.60 6.69 -5.60
CA ILE A 62 -11.42 6.65 -6.47
C ILE A 62 -10.22 6.24 -5.62
N LEU A 63 -9.43 5.29 -6.09
CA LEU A 63 -8.16 4.93 -5.49
C LEU A 63 -7.06 5.81 -6.10
N VAL A 64 -6.43 6.63 -5.28
CA VAL A 64 -5.31 7.49 -5.65
C VAL A 64 -4.03 6.91 -5.09
N ILE A 65 -3.03 6.70 -5.94
CA ILE A 65 -1.72 6.21 -5.53
C ILE A 65 -1.03 7.29 -4.69
N LYS A 66 -0.68 6.96 -3.44
CA LYS A 66 -0.10 7.95 -2.51
C LYS A 66 1.20 8.54 -3.04
N GLN A 67 2.02 7.76 -3.73
CA GLN A 67 3.28 8.23 -4.31
C GLN A 67 3.11 9.32 -5.38
N GLU A 68 1.95 9.34 -6.06
CA GLU A 68 1.63 10.37 -7.06
C GLU A 68 1.12 11.66 -6.43
N ILE A 69 0.73 11.64 -5.16
CA ILE A 69 0.26 12.83 -4.47
C ILE A 69 1.45 13.78 -4.26
N GLN A 70 1.34 14.98 -4.78
CA GLN A 70 2.34 16.04 -4.64
C GLN A 70 2.13 16.82 -3.36
N HIS A 71 0.94 17.32 -3.16
CA HIS A 71 0.54 18.05 -1.97
C HIS A 71 -0.98 18.02 -1.79
N ILE A 72 -1.43 18.33 -0.59
CA ILE A 72 -2.84 18.35 -0.22
C ILE A 72 -3.13 19.71 0.42
N GLN A 73 -4.17 20.38 -0.04
CA GLN A 73 -4.61 21.68 0.48
C GLN A 73 -5.99 21.58 1.10
N SER A 74 -6.18 22.29 2.21
CA SER A 74 -7.50 22.45 2.82
C SER A 74 -8.32 23.48 2.03
N SER A 75 -9.54 23.09 1.67
CA SER A 75 -10.54 23.94 1.03
C SER A 75 -11.92 23.58 1.61
N PRO A 76 -12.22 23.99 2.84
CA PRO A 76 -13.41 23.53 3.55
C PRO A 76 -14.69 23.72 2.72
N PRO A 77 -15.58 22.74 2.72
CA PRO A 77 -15.60 21.50 3.51
C PRO A 77 -14.79 20.33 2.91
N TYR A 78 -13.94 20.59 1.94
CA TYR A 78 -13.13 19.59 1.24
C TYR A 78 -11.65 19.78 1.52
N VAL A 79 -10.87 18.78 1.17
CA VAL A 79 -9.45 18.88 0.87
C VAL A 79 -9.23 18.65 -0.63
N VAL A 80 -8.26 19.33 -1.19
CA VAL A 80 -7.85 19.20 -2.59
C VAL A 80 -6.56 18.41 -2.62
N ILE A 81 -6.58 17.25 -3.23
CA ILE A 81 -5.41 16.39 -3.43
C ILE A 81 -4.86 16.66 -4.82
N HIS A 82 -3.62 17.13 -4.88
CA HIS A 82 -2.93 17.46 -6.12
C HIS A 82 -2.04 16.31 -6.56
N THR A 83 -2.25 15.83 -7.79
CA THR A 83 -1.38 14.88 -8.48
C THR A 83 -0.90 15.47 -9.80
N PRO A 84 0.11 14.91 -10.47
CA PRO A 84 0.55 15.42 -11.78
C PRO A 84 -0.54 15.41 -12.84
N SER A 85 -1.47 14.46 -12.77
CA SER A 85 -2.52 14.26 -13.77
C SER A 85 -3.74 15.13 -13.52
N LYS A 86 -4.20 15.23 -12.26
CA LYS A 86 -5.41 15.98 -11.91
C LYS A 86 -5.49 16.32 -10.42
N LYS A 87 -6.56 17.07 -10.06
CA LYS A 87 -6.91 17.40 -8.68
C LYS A 87 -8.15 16.60 -8.29
N TYR A 88 -8.15 16.07 -7.07
CA TYR A 88 -9.30 15.38 -6.50
C TYR A 88 -9.86 16.17 -5.34
N LEU A 89 -11.18 16.24 -5.26
CA LEU A 89 -11.89 16.85 -4.13
C LEU A 89 -12.36 15.74 -3.20
N HIS A 90 -11.89 15.75 -1.97
CA HIS A 90 -12.29 14.77 -0.97
C HIS A 90 -12.96 15.43 0.22
N LYS A 91 -14.19 14.99 0.56
CA LYS A 91 -14.96 15.53 1.68
C LYS A 91 -14.41 15.02 3.01
N THR A 92 -13.34 15.60 3.47
CA THR A 92 -12.67 15.28 4.73
C THR A 92 -11.91 16.49 5.28
N THR A 93 -11.33 16.36 6.46
CA THR A 93 -10.46 17.38 7.04
C THR A 93 -8.99 17.04 6.82
N LEU A 94 -8.13 18.07 6.84
CA LEU A 94 -6.69 17.89 6.68
C LEU A 94 -6.08 17.01 7.80
N GLY A 95 -6.65 17.08 9.02
CA GLY A 95 -6.21 16.22 10.13
C GLY A 95 -6.50 14.76 9.87
N LYS A 96 -7.71 14.41 9.45
CA LYS A 96 -8.10 13.03 9.17
C LYS A 96 -7.26 12.42 8.03
N ILE A 97 -7.08 13.16 6.94
CA ILE A 97 -6.27 12.65 5.82
C ILE A 97 -4.81 12.48 6.21
N GLN A 98 -4.29 13.31 7.12
CA GLN A 98 -2.92 13.19 7.64
C GLN A 98 -2.70 11.87 8.40
N GLU A 99 -3.72 11.35 9.10
CA GLU A 99 -3.66 10.07 9.82
C GLU A 99 -3.61 8.86 8.87
N GLU A 100 -4.14 9.01 7.65
CA GLU A 100 -4.14 7.98 6.61
C GLU A 100 -2.86 7.95 5.77
N LEU A 101 -2.01 8.97 5.92
CA LEU A 101 -0.79 9.12 5.14
C LEU A 101 0.44 8.70 5.92
N PRO A 102 1.44 8.08 5.27
CA PRO A 102 2.72 7.74 5.91
C PRO A 102 3.44 9.01 6.38
N SER A 103 3.76 9.07 7.66
CA SER A 103 4.38 10.25 8.29
C SER A 103 5.85 10.45 7.90
N ASP A 104 6.49 9.45 7.31
CA ASP A 104 7.83 9.48 6.73
C ASP A 104 7.86 10.09 5.32
N GLN A 105 6.71 10.13 4.65
CA GLN A 105 6.57 10.67 3.29
C GLN A 105 5.77 11.98 3.23
N PHE A 106 4.82 12.15 4.14
CA PHE A 106 3.93 13.31 4.14
C PHE A 106 4.12 14.14 5.39
N VAL A 107 4.44 15.40 5.19
CA VAL A 107 4.64 16.34 6.29
C VAL A 107 3.74 17.56 6.14
N ARG A 108 3.17 17.98 7.26
CA ARG A 108 2.40 19.20 7.30
C ARG A 108 3.35 20.40 7.30
N ILE A 109 3.19 21.30 6.35
CA ILE A 109 4.04 22.49 6.16
C ILE A 109 3.34 23.80 6.51
N HIS A 110 2.01 23.76 6.57
CA HIS A 110 1.18 24.90 6.92
C HIS A 110 -0.13 24.41 7.58
N LYS A 111 -0.85 25.31 8.27
CA LYS A 111 -2.18 24.97 8.81
C LYS A 111 -3.15 24.40 7.78
N SER A 112 -2.96 24.72 6.50
CA SER A 112 -3.82 24.29 5.40
C SER A 112 -3.13 23.42 4.35
N THR A 113 -1.88 22.96 4.58
CA THR A 113 -1.11 22.27 3.52
C THR A 113 -0.27 21.14 4.09
N ILE A 114 -0.38 19.97 3.45
CA ILE A 114 0.51 18.80 3.61
C ILE A 114 1.26 18.63 2.30
N VAL A 115 2.54 18.25 2.34
CA VAL A 115 3.37 18.00 1.16
C VAL A 115 3.97 16.60 1.22
N ASN A 116 4.12 15.98 0.05
CA ASN A 116 4.93 14.79 -0.10
C ASN A 116 6.40 15.21 -0.26
N ILE A 117 7.25 14.77 0.69
CA ILE A 117 8.67 15.14 0.69
C ILE A 117 9.42 14.61 -0.53
N GLN A 118 8.98 13.49 -1.11
CA GLN A 118 9.58 12.90 -2.33
C GLN A 118 9.34 13.78 -3.57
N GLN A 119 8.38 14.68 -3.52
CA GLN A 119 8.07 15.60 -4.61
C GLN A 119 8.77 16.95 -4.48
N ILE A 120 9.55 17.18 -3.42
CA ILE A 120 10.30 18.41 -3.22
C ILE A 120 11.58 18.36 -4.06
N ALA A 121 11.77 19.36 -4.91
CA ALA A 121 12.97 19.55 -5.70
C ALA A 121 14.03 20.39 -4.94
N SER A 122 13.59 21.43 -4.24
CA SER A 122 14.48 22.29 -3.45
C SER A 122 13.73 23.07 -2.38
N PHE A 123 14.47 23.58 -1.40
CA PHE A 123 13.91 24.48 -0.40
C PHE A 123 14.92 25.56 -0.04
N ARG A 124 14.41 26.75 0.30
CA ARG A 124 15.20 27.92 0.68
C ARG A 124 14.66 28.53 1.97
N SER A 125 15.55 28.83 2.90
CA SER A 125 15.19 29.57 4.10
C SER A 125 14.94 31.05 3.78
N ARG A 126 13.94 31.60 4.45
CA ARG A 126 13.66 33.03 4.50
C ARG A 126 14.19 33.62 5.81
N GLN A 127 14.47 34.95 5.80
CA GLN A 127 14.99 35.61 7.00
C GLN A 127 14.03 35.59 8.21
N ASN A 128 12.73 35.42 7.97
CA ASN A 128 11.70 35.38 9.01
C ASN A 128 11.48 33.96 9.62
N GLY A 129 12.31 32.99 9.26
CA GLY A 129 12.21 31.58 9.72
C GLY A 129 11.23 30.71 8.94
N ASP A 130 10.53 31.25 7.95
CA ASP A 130 9.77 30.46 6.99
C ASP A 130 10.69 29.89 5.90
N TYR A 131 10.16 29.00 5.07
CA TYR A 131 10.88 28.43 3.93
C TYR A 131 10.00 28.45 2.68
N ASP A 132 10.64 28.63 1.54
CA ASP A 132 10.05 28.36 0.23
C ASP A 132 10.42 26.96 -0.20
N LEU A 133 9.44 26.16 -0.55
CA LEU A 133 9.59 24.82 -1.10
C LEU A 133 9.23 24.86 -2.57
N VAL A 134 10.09 24.32 -3.42
CA VAL A 134 9.82 24.14 -4.85
C VAL A 134 9.62 22.65 -5.10
N LEU A 135 8.48 22.28 -5.65
CA LEU A 135 8.21 20.91 -6.04
C LEU A 135 8.83 20.61 -7.42
N LYS A 136 8.90 19.32 -7.77
CA LYS A 136 9.46 18.85 -9.05
C LYS A 136 8.74 19.43 -10.29
N ASP A 137 7.45 19.71 -10.14
CA ASP A 137 6.62 20.37 -11.16
C ASP A 137 6.66 21.92 -11.08
N GLN A 138 7.64 22.48 -10.39
CA GLN A 138 7.87 23.93 -10.23
C GLN A 138 6.80 24.66 -9.40
N ILE A 139 5.91 23.94 -8.71
CA ILE A 139 4.98 24.55 -7.77
C ILE A 139 5.74 25.09 -6.57
N LEU A 140 5.49 26.36 -6.22
CA LEU A 140 6.04 27.01 -5.05
C LEU A 140 5.07 26.89 -3.88
N LEU A 141 5.51 26.30 -2.79
CA LEU A 141 4.77 26.17 -1.53
C LEU A 141 5.52 26.89 -0.40
N ARG A 142 4.76 27.41 0.58
CA ARG A 142 5.34 28.05 1.76
C ARG A 142 5.29 27.11 2.96
N LEU A 143 6.44 26.83 3.54
CA LEU A 143 6.57 26.18 4.83
C LEU A 143 6.61 27.24 5.92
N SER A 144 5.62 27.22 6.80
CA SER A 144 5.58 28.12 7.95
C SER A 144 6.57 27.67 9.03
N ARG A 145 7.22 28.62 9.68
CA ARG A 145 8.18 28.39 10.78
C ARG A 145 7.66 27.45 11.87
N ASN A 146 6.35 27.46 12.12
CA ASN A 146 5.72 26.60 13.14
C ASN A 146 5.78 25.11 12.80
N TYR A 147 5.98 24.77 11.51
CA TYR A 147 6.07 23.41 10.99
C TYR A 147 7.48 23.03 10.53
N ALA A 148 8.43 23.97 10.67
CA ALA A 148 9.79 23.79 10.17
C ALA A 148 10.58 22.70 10.93
N SER A 149 10.30 22.49 12.21
CA SER A 149 10.92 21.45 13.03
C SER A 149 10.55 20.05 12.51
N ASP A 150 9.26 19.81 12.30
CA ASP A 150 8.75 18.52 11.80
C ASP A 150 9.25 18.24 10.38
N PHE A 151 9.25 19.26 9.53
CA PHE A 151 9.81 19.16 8.19
C PHE A 151 11.29 18.77 8.21
N LYS A 152 12.12 19.42 9.01
CA LYS A 152 13.54 19.11 9.12
C LYS A 152 13.79 17.70 9.66
N ARG A 153 12.98 17.27 10.62
CA ARG A 153 13.08 15.90 11.18
C ARG A 153 12.84 14.85 10.10
N VAL A 154 11.78 15.01 9.31
CA VAL A 154 11.43 14.06 8.25
C VAL A 154 12.46 14.11 7.11
N MET A 155 12.92 15.30 6.71
CA MET A 155 13.96 15.43 5.69
C MET A 155 15.31 14.86 6.15
N GLY A 156 15.65 14.98 7.41
CA GLY A 156 16.89 14.43 8.00
C GLY A 156 16.92 12.90 8.00
N SER A 157 15.77 12.25 8.22
CA SER A 157 15.69 10.78 8.14
C SER A 157 15.90 10.25 6.71
N VAL A 158 15.38 10.95 5.72
CA VAL A 158 15.52 10.55 4.30
C VAL A 158 16.97 10.67 3.79
N THR A 159 17.72 11.63 4.32
CA THR A 159 19.12 11.86 3.88
C THR A 159 20.06 10.78 4.44
N GLN A 160 19.72 10.11 5.54
CA GLN A 160 20.55 9.05 6.14
C GLN A 160 20.43 7.71 5.40
N ASP A 161 19.28 7.43 4.74
CA ASP A 161 19.08 6.19 3.98
C ASP A 161 19.77 6.17 2.61
N THR A 162 20.39 7.28 2.18
CA THR A 162 21.01 7.40 0.84
C THR A 162 22.56 7.26 0.87
N THR A 163 23.15 6.97 2.05
CA THR A 163 24.60 6.73 2.13
C THR A 163 24.87 5.24 2.05
N ILE A 164 25.00 4.72 0.82
CA ILE A 164 25.62 3.42 0.48
C ILE A 164 26.84 3.72 -0.36
#